data_fec4d214eb4fa177524561ab560425be
#
_entry.id   fec4d214eb4fa177524561ab560425be
#
_cell.length_a   1.000
_cell.length_b   1.000
_cell.length_c   1.000
_cell.angle_alpha   90.00
_cell.angle_beta   90.00
_cell.angle_gamma   90.00
#
_symmetry.space_group_name_H-M   'P 1'
#
loop_
_entity.id
_entity.type
_entity.pdbx_description
1 polymer ?
#
loop_
_entity_poly.entity_id
_entity_poly.type
_entity_poly.pdbx_seq_one_letter_code
_entity_poly.pdbx_strand_id
1 'polypeptide(L)'
;MKIGEIVAASVIDGLVAKLQLGNPEELKIAFPVIVEGARYDFYCLVEDVLNEESDIADQLAGSTIADVIVPRPETHEGYGGPIFYSKAKLRMIQLVDRETKKLSEPQTIPPYFSSCRHATRDDVERIYEVTDTSATLGTITGVEPFHVQLDMKKLVEKPFAIFGRTGTGKSILNKLVCAGILSKDVGSVLIFDMHSEYGVFSATDKTEGLKFFFPGKVEIFSLDPKNREAKPFVLDTGMITPEDLIVALQDLTA
;
A
#
# COMPACT_ATOMS: atom_id res chain seq x y z
N MET A 1 15.49 -15.87 1.89
CA MET A 1 15.02 -17.27 1.76
C MET A 1 14.23 -17.38 0.45
N LYS A 2 14.49 -18.38 -0.39
CA LYS A 2 13.74 -18.65 -1.61
C LYS A 2 12.34 -19.10 -1.24
N ILE A 3 11.31 -18.54 -1.88
CA ILE A 3 9.91 -18.88 -1.66
C ILE A 3 9.29 -19.63 -2.83
N GLY A 4 9.88 -19.53 -4.03
CA GLY A 4 9.33 -20.17 -5.22
C GLY A 4 10.07 -19.83 -6.50
N GLU A 5 9.44 -20.18 -7.63
CA GLU A 5 9.94 -19.91 -8.98
C GLU A 5 8.83 -19.42 -9.90
N ILE A 6 9.16 -18.54 -10.83
CA ILE A 6 8.18 -17.97 -11.77
C ILE A 6 7.77 -19.00 -12.82
N VAL A 7 6.47 -19.25 -12.90
CA VAL A 7 5.85 -20.19 -13.85
C VAL A 7 4.97 -19.51 -14.90
N ALA A 8 4.58 -18.25 -14.68
CA ALA A 8 3.92 -17.42 -15.68
C ALA A 8 4.28 -15.95 -15.46
N ALA A 9 4.35 -15.18 -16.54
CA ALA A 9 4.72 -13.77 -16.49
C ALA A 9 4.01 -12.97 -17.58
N SER A 10 3.44 -11.83 -17.18
CA SER A 10 2.83 -10.85 -18.06
C SER A 10 3.13 -9.45 -17.49
N VAL A 11 3.40 -8.48 -18.36
CA VAL A 11 3.57 -7.08 -17.91
C VAL A 11 2.25 -6.51 -17.38
N ILE A 12 1.13 -6.91 -17.95
CA ILE A 12 -0.21 -6.41 -17.61
C ILE A 12 -0.80 -7.18 -16.43
N ASP A 13 -0.75 -8.51 -16.48
CA ASP A 13 -1.42 -9.40 -15.52
C ASP A 13 -0.55 -9.73 -14.30
N GLY A 14 0.73 -9.32 -14.31
CA GLY A 14 1.68 -9.63 -13.25
C GLY A 14 2.40 -10.96 -13.42
N LEU A 15 3.00 -11.45 -12.35
CA LEU A 15 3.77 -12.68 -12.34
C LEU A 15 3.05 -13.75 -11.51
N VAL A 16 3.28 -15.02 -11.85
CA VAL A 16 2.82 -16.15 -11.04
C VAL A 16 4.02 -16.97 -10.61
N ALA A 17 4.20 -17.08 -9.30
CA ALA A 17 5.23 -17.92 -8.70
C ALA A 17 4.62 -19.21 -8.18
N LYS A 18 5.20 -20.36 -8.55
CA LYS A 18 4.95 -21.64 -7.89
C LYS A 18 5.73 -21.64 -6.58
N LEU A 19 5.02 -21.80 -5.47
CA LEU A 19 5.61 -21.76 -4.14
C LEU A 19 6.33 -23.05 -3.81
N GLN A 20 7.46 -22.92 -3.12
CA GLN A 20 8.24 -24.02 -2.55
C GLN A 20 8.20 -23.99 -1.01
N LEU A 21 7.27 -23.18 -0.44
CA LEU A 21 7.07 -23.07 0.99
C LEU A 21 6.36 -24.32 1.52
N GLY A 22 6.75 -24.77 2.71
CA GLY A 22 6.06 -25.86 3.41
C GLY A 22 4.65 -25.47 3.86
N ASN A 23 4.41 -24.16 4.10
CA ASN A 23 3.12 -23.62 4.49
C ASN A 23 2.82 -22.33 3.73
N PRO A 24 1.80 -22.29 2.85
CA PRO A 24 1.42 -21.08 2.12
C PRO A 24 0.91 -19.94 3.03
N GLU A 25 0.48 -20.23 4.27
CA GLU A 25 0.04 -19.21 5.23
C GLU A 25 1.17 -18.25 5.68
N GLU A 26 2.42 -18.61 5.44
CA GLU A 26 3.58 -17.75 5.72
C GLU A 26 3.66 -16.56 4.76
N LEU A 27 3.02 -16.66 3.58
CA LEU A 27 3.04 -15.62 2.58
C LEU A 27 1.72 -14.81 2.62
N LYS A 28 1.81 -13.55 3.06
CA LYS A 28 0.64 -12.67 3.21
C LYS A 28 0.50 -11.73 2.02
N ILE A 29 -0.73 -11.27 1.77
CA ILE A 29 -1.02 -10.23 0.77
C ILE A 29 -0.25 -8.95 1.13
N ALA A 30 0.20 -8.24 0.11
CA ALA A 30 1.07 -7.07 0.18
C ALA A 30 2.49 -7.34 0.72
N PHE A 31 2.87 -8.61 0.90
CA PHE A 31 4.22 -8.98 1.29
C PHE A 31 5.21 -8.65 0.17
N PRO A 32 6.33 -7.95 0.45
CA PRO A 32 7.31 -7.62 -0.57
C PRO A 32 8.19 -8.82 -0.92
N VAL A 33 8.33 -9.07 -2.19
CA VAL A 33 9.16 -10.14 -2.74
C VAL A 33 10.03 -9.64 -3.88
N ILE A 34 11.17 -10.27 -4.09
CA ILE A 34 12.08 -10.02 -5.20
C ILE A 34 12.07 -11.23 -6.13
N VAL A 35 11.84 -10.98 -7.40
CA VAL A 35 12.06 -11.97 -8.47
C VAL A 35 13.38 -11.65 -9.15
N GLU A 36 14.31 -12.58 -9.07
CA GLU A 36 15.67 -12.41 -9.58
C GLU A 36 15.72 -12.79 -11.05
N GLY A 37 15.72 -11.79 -11.93
CA GLY A 37 15.88 -11.98 -13.36
C GLY A 37 17.35 -11.98 -13.79
N ALA A 38 17.60 -12.08 -15.10
CA ALA A 38 18.95 -12.09 -15.65
C ALA A 38 19.61 -10.70 -15.56
N ARG A 39 18.89 -9.66 -15.97
CA ARG A 39 19.38 -8.28 -15.98
C ARG A 39 18.76 -7.43 -14.88
N TYR A 40 17.49 -7.68 -14.55
CA TYR A 40 16.74 -6.91 -13.59
C TYR A 40 16.30 -7.77 -12.40
N ASP A 41 16.32 -7.19 -11.23
CA ASP A 41 15.57 -7.67 -10.10
C ASP A 41 14.19 -6.98 -10.10
N PHE A 42 13.12 -7.77 -9.98
CA PHE A 42 11.74 -7.30 -10.02
C PHE A 42 11.23 -7.21 -8.58
N TYR A 43 11.02 -6.00 -8.10
CA TYR A 43 10.33 -5.77 -6.83
C TYR A 43 8.84 -5.93 -7.04
N CYS A 44 8.26 -6.86 -6.32
CA CYS A 44 6.87 -7.23 -6.43
C CYS A 44 6.19 -7.23 -5.07
N LEU A 45 4.87 -7.09 -5.08
CA LEU A 45 4.00 -7.34 -3.92
C LEU A 45 3.14 -8.57 -4.19
N VAL A 46 2.93 -9.38 -3.17
CA VAL A 46 1.98 -10.49 -3.24
C VAL A 46 0.56 -9.93 -3.36
N GLU A 47 -0.12 -10.27 -4.45
CA GLU A 47 -1.49 -9.84 -4.74
C GLU A 47 -2.50 -10.89 -4.27
N ASP A 48 -2.17 -12.18 -4.46
CA ASP A 48 -3.02 -13.30 -4.09
C ASP A 48 -2.20 -14.56 -3.83
N VAL A 49 -2.73 -15.48 -3.05
CA VAL A 49 -2.15 -16.81 -2.82
C VAL A 49 -3.24 -17.85 -3.08
N LEU A 50 -2.96 -18.77 -3.99
CA LEU A 50 -3.91 -19.73 -4.52
C LEU A 50 -3.36 -21.16 -4.36
N ASN A 51 -4.22 -22.10 -4.04
CA ASN A 51 -3.93 -23.51 -4.17
C ASN A 51 -4.48 -24.00 -5.52
N GLU A 52 -3.66 -24.68 -6.28
CA GLU A 52 -4.07 -25.31 -7.53
C GLU A 52 -3.88 -26.81 -7.50
N GLU A 53 -4.81 -27.48 -8.13
CA GLU A 53 -4.75 -28.90 -8.42
C GLU A 53 -4.17 -29.09 -9.82
N SER A 54 -3.36 -30.13 -10.01
CA SER A 54 -2.94 -30.51 -11.36
C SER A 54 -4.03 -31.41 -11.98
N ASP A 55 -4.04 -31.51 -13.31
CA ASP A 55 -4.94 -32.38 -14.05
C ASP A 55 -4.90 -33.86 -13.56
N ILE A 56 -3.79 -34.23 -12.92
CA ILE A 56 -3.63 -35.57 -12.31
C ILE A 56 -4.42 -35.67 -11.01
N ALA A 57 -4.60 -34.56 -10.26
CA ALA A 57 -5.38 -34.57 -9.02
C ALA A 57 -6.86 -34.89 -9.28
N ASP A 58 -7.46 -34.33 -10.35
CA ASP A 58 -8.84 -34.60 -10.74
C ASP A 58 -9.06 -36.08 -11.10
N GLN A 59 -8.06 -36.73 -11.72
CA GLN A 59 -8.10 -38.14 -12.06
C GLN A 59 -7.97 -39.07 -10.84
N LEU A 60 -7.30 -38.59 -9.78
CA LEU A 60 -7.08 -39.32 -8.54
C LEU A 60 -8.12 -38.99 -7.46
N ALA A 61 -8.90 -37.93 -7.65
CA ALA A 61 -9.93 -37.53 -6.71
C ALA A 61 -10.93 -38.69 -6.47
N GLY A 62 -11.05 -39.09 -5.20
CA GLY A 62 -11.88 -40.20 -4.80
C GLY A 62 -11.24 -41.61 -4.94
N SER A 63 -9.97 -41.69 -5.34
CA SER A 63 -9.25 -42.98 -5.32
C SER A 63 -8.49 -43.15 -3.99
N THR A 64 -8.30 -44.42 -3.59
CA THR A 64 -7.48 -44.76 -2.39
C THR A 64 -6.03 -44.26 -2.52
N ILE A 65 -5.58 -43.99 -3.75
CA ILE A 65 -4.22 -43.46 -4.03
C ILE A 65 -4.11 -42.01 -3.63
N ALA A 66 -5.19 -41.21 -3.71
CA ALA A 66 -5.18 -39.81 -3.27
C ALA A 66 -4.82 -39.68 -1.79
N ASP A 67 -5.29 -40.60 -0.93
CA ASP A 67 -4.97 -40.61 0.50
C ASP A 67 -3.47 -40.92 0.80
N VAL A 68 -2.78 -41.55 -0.14
CA VAL A 68 -1.35 -41.91 0.01
C VAL A 68 -0.44 -40.81 -0.53
N ILE A 69 -0.88 -40.06 -1.54
CA ILE A 69 -0.07 -39.05 -2.25
C ILE A 69 -0.27 -37.66 -1.65
N VAL A 70 -1.44 -37.40 -1.05
CA VAL A 70 -1.72 -36.11 -0.38
C VAL A 70 -1.26 -36.20 1.07
N PRO A 71 -0.21 -35.46 1.47
CA PRO A 71 0.18 -35.42 2.88
C PRO A 71 -0.98 -34.86 3.72
N ARG A 72 -1.39 -35.60 4.74
CA ARG A 72 -2.41 -35.10 5.67
C ARG A 72 -1.85 -33.93 6.49
N PRO A 73 -2.69 -32.93 6.85
CA PRO A 73 -2.27 -31.76 7.63
C PRO A 73 -1.56 -32.07 8.96
N GLU A 74 -1.79 -33.26 9.48
CA GLU A 74 -1.27 -33.72 10.77
C GLU A 74 0.25 -34.03 10.79
N THR A 75 0.90 -34.12 9.63
CA THR A 75 2.29 -34.55 9.55
C THR A 75 3.32 -33.45 9.38
N HIS A 76 2.93 -32.16 9.26
CA HIS A 76 3.79 -30.99 9.06
C HIS A 76 4.92 -31.14 8.01
N GLU A 77 4.99 -32.25 7.29
CA GLU A 77 5.95 -32.49 6.22
C GLU A 77 5.26 -32.30 4.86
N GLY A 78 5.34 -31.02 4.37
CA GLY A 78 5.21 -30.70 2.97
C GLY A 78 3.80 -30.67 2.39
N TYR A 79 3.14 -29.55 2.48
CA TYR A 79 2.12 -29.15 1.50
C TYR A 79 2.81 -28.99 0.14
N GLY A 80 2.72 -30.01 -0.71
CA GLY A 80 3.22 -29.88 -2.06
C GLY A 80 3.80 -31.17 -2.64
N GLY A 81 2.96 -32.17 -2.79
CA GLY A 81 3.23 -33.24 -3.74
C GLY A 81 3.16 -32.71 -5.19
N PRO A 82 3.58 -33.49 -6.18
CA PRO A 82 3.52 -33.11 -7.60
C PRO A 82 2.10 -32.78 -8.09
N ILE A 83 1.08 -33.07 -7.30
CA ILE A 83 -0.35 -33.00 -7.64
C ILE A 83 -0.98 -31.71 -7.10
N PHE A 84 -0.62 -31.30 -5.88
CA PHE A 84 -1.12 -30.06 -5.27
C PHE A 84 0.03 -29.10 -5.05
N TYR A 85 -0.15 -27.86 -5.43
CA TYR A 85 0.84 -26.83 -5.21
C TYR A 85 0.19 -25.48 -5.02
N SER A 86 0.85 -24.64 -4.23
CA SER A 86 0.43 -23.27 -4.02
C SER A 86 1.10 -22.35 -5.02
N LYS A 87 0.38 -21.35 -5.50
CA LYS A 87 0.87 -20.27 -6.34
C LYS A 87 0.68 -18.93 -5.64
N ALA A 88 1.58 -18.01 -5.88
CA ALA A 88 1.39 -16.60 -5.56
C ALA A 88 1.27 -15.79 -6.83
N LYS A 89 0.24 -14.95 -6.89
CA LYS A 89 0.13 -13.90 -7.89
C LYS A 89 0.87 -12.68 -7.37
N LEU A 90 1.78 -12.15 -8.18
CA LEU A 90 2.67 -11.06 -7.81
C LEU A 90 2.45 -9.86 -8.73
N ARG A 91 2.25 -8.71 -8.14
CA ARG A 91 2.20 -7.44 -8.87
C ARG A 91 3.59 -6.83 -8.93
N MET A 92 4.10 -6.59 -10.12
CA MET A 92 5.34 -5.86 -10.31
C MET A 92 5.16 -4.38 -9.97
N ILE A 93 6.04 -3.85 -9.13
CA ILE A 93 6.02 -2.44 -8.71
C ILE A 93 7.19 -1.68 -9.34
N GLN A 94 8.40 -2.28 -9.33
CA GLN A 94 9.62 -1.61 -9.75
C GLN A 94 10.62 -2.61 -10.31
N LEU A 95 11.43 -2.17 -11.27
CA LEU A 95 12.61 -2.88 -11.73
C LEU A 95 13.87 -2.23 -11.16
N VAL A 96 14.82 -3.05 -10.78
CA VAL A 96 16.17 -2.63 -10.38
C VAL A 96 17.17 -3.26 -11.36
N ASP A 97 17.83 -2.44 -12.15
CA ASP A 97 18.93 -2.93 -13.02
C ASP A 97 20.08 -3.41 -12.14
N ARG A 98 20.53 -4.65 -12.34
CA ARG A 98 21.50 -5.32 -11.45
C ARG A 98 22.89 -4.70 -11.53
N GLU A 99 23.26 -4.15 -12.68
CA GLU A 99 24.55 -3.51 -12.89
C GLU A 99 24.56 -2.05 -12.45
N THR A 100 23.60 -1.26 -12.96
CA THR A 100 23.58 0.19 -12.74
C THR A 100 22.86 0.59 -11.47
N LYS A 101 22.11 -0.32 -10.83
CA LYS A 101 21.22 -0.09 -9.67
C LYS A 101 20.13 0.95 -9.91
N LYS A 102 19.88 1.33 -11.16
CA LYS A 102 18.81 2.27 -11.50
C LYS A 102 17.44 1.62 -11.39
N LEU A 103 16.51 2.42 -10.89
CA LEU A 103 15.10 2.07 -10.81
C LEU A 103 14.40 2.45 -12.12
N SER A 104 13.46 1.61 -12.54
CA SER A 104 12.58 1.87 -13.68
C SER A 104 11.22 1.22 -13.50
N GLU A 105 10.21 1.72 -14.22
CA GLU A 105 8.90 1.11 -14.25
C GLU A 105 8.95 -0.29 -14.92
N PRO A 106 8.05 -1.20 -14.53
CA PRO A 106 7.97 -2.54 -15.12
C PRO A 106 7.55 -2.48 -16.60
N GLN A 107 8.50 -2.77 -17.49
CA GLN A 107 8.28 -2.79 -18.94
C GLN A 107 8.68 -4.12 -19.60
N THR A 108 9.13 -5.08 -18.79
CA THR A 108 9.56 -6.40 -19.22
C THR A 108 9.20 -7.45 -18.17
N ILE A 109 9.42 -8.71 -18.49
CA ILE A 109 9.15 -9.85 -17.62
C ILE A 109 10.44 -10.63 -17.33
N PRO A 110 10.53 -11.32 -16.17
CA PRO A 110 11.63 -12.21 -15.87
C PRO A 110 11.56 -13.48 -16.71
N PRO A 111 12.69 -14.17 -16.93
CA PRO A 111 12.69 -15.50 -17.52
C PRO A 111 11.87 -16.51 -16.71
N TYR A 112 11.40 -17.57 -17.36
CA TYR A 112 10.80 -18.71 -16.66
C TYR A 112 11.75 -19.27 -15.61
N PHE A 113 11.20 -19.77 -14.52
CA PHE A 113 11.93 -20.34 -13.39
C PHE A 113 12.87 -19.36 -12.66
N SER A 114 12.72 -18.06 -12.91
CA SER A 114 13.40 -17.05 -12.10
C SER A 114 13.04 -17.25 -10.63
N SER A 115 14.07 -17.17 -9.77
CA SER A 115 13.93 -17.36 -8.34
C SER A 115 13.11 -16.22 -7.72
N CYS A 116 12.14 -16.57 -6.87
CA CYS A 116 11.39 -15.63 -6.06
C CYS A 116 11.80 -15.79 -4.60
N ARG A 117 12.12 -14.69 -3.93
CA ARG A 117 12.51 -14.66 -2.51
C ARG A 117 11.85 -13.51 -1.76
N HIS A 118 11.84 -13.57 -0.44
CA HIS A 118 11.46 -12.43 0.38
C HIS A 118 12.38 -11.24 0.09
N ALA A 119 11.79 -10.04 0.07
CA ALA A 119 12.58 -8.82 0.05
C ALA A 119 13.34 -8.68 1.38
N THR A 120 14.60 -8.26 1.28
CA THR A 120 15.42 -7.89 2.43
C THR A 120 15.27 -6.41 2.72
N ARG A 121 15.79 -5.96 3.86
CA ARG A 121 15.87 -4.54 4.18
C ARG A 121 16.59 -3.74 3.09
N ASP A 122 17.73 -4.25 2.60
CA ASP A 122 18.52 -3.58 1.56
C ASP A 122 17.76 -3.45 0.24
N ASP A 123 16.93 -4.44 -0.11
CA ASP A 123 16.07 -4.36 -1.31
C ASP A 123 15.06 -3.22 -1.18
N VAL A 124 14.45 -3.11 0.01
CA VAL A 124 13.45 -2.07 0.28
C VAL A 124 14.10 -0.68 0.36
N GLU A 125 15.27 -0.53 0.99
CA GLU A 125 16.01 0.73 1.06
C GLU A 125 16.40 1.27 -0.32
N ARG A 126 16.66 0.40 -1.28
CA ARG A 126 16.91 0.80 -2.68
C ARG A 126 15.69 1.35 -3.38
N ILE A 127 14.51 0.81 -3.07
CA ILE A 127 13.25 1.23 -3.69
C ILE A 127 12.73 2.55 -3.10
N TYR A 128 12.85 2.69 -1.78
CA TYR A 128 12.40 3.88 -1.04
C TYR A 128 13.59 4.78 -0.73
N GLU A 129 14.03 5.51 -1.78
CA GLU A 129 15.09 6.50 -1.63
C GLU A 129 14.71 7.54 -0.57
N VAL A 130 15.55 7.68 0.45
CA VAL A 130 15.34 8.65 1.53
C VAL A 130 16.01 9.98 1.14
N THR A 131 15.23 11.05 1.10
CA THR A 131 15.68 12.42 0.87
C THR A 131 15.45 13.27 2.11
N ASP A 132 15.99 14.48 2.15
CA ASP A 132 15.74 15.44 3.24
C ASP A 132 14.25 15.82 3.38
N THR A 133 13.49 15.67 2.29
CA THR A 133 12.05 15.93 2.24
C THR A 133 11.21 14.68 2.49
N SER A 134 11.82 13.53 2.77
CA SER A 134 11.11 12.30 3.09
C SER A 134 10.54 12.31 4.50
N ALA A 135 9.29 11.85 4.64
CA ALA A 135 8.61 11.65 5.93
C ALA A 135 8.20 10.19 6.10
N THR A 136 8.30 9.68 7.32
CA THR A 136 7.90 8.30 7.65
C THR A 136 6.38 8.21 7.73
N LEU A 137 5.80 7.27 6.98
CA LEU A 137 4.35 6.98 7.00
C LEU A 137 3.99 5.71 7.79
N GLY A 138 4.91 4.79 7.97
CA GLY A 138 4.66 3.54 8.65
C GLY A 138 5.78 2.53 8.45
N THR A 139 5.49 1.25 8.71
CA THR A 139 6.41 0.13 8.53
C THR A 139 5.87 -0.88 7.53
N ILE A 140 6.75 -1.57 6.81
CA ILE A 140 6.36 -2.66 5.90
C ILE A 140 6.06 -3.91 6.72
N THR A 141 4.91 -4.52 6.46
CA THR A 141 4.54 -5.80 7.06
C THR A 141 5.49 -6.90 6.55
N GLY A 142 6.08 -7.67 7.49
CA GLY A 142 6.89 -8.85 7.17
C GLY A 142 8.35 -8.58 6.83
N VAL A 143 8.80 -7.34 6.82
CA VAL A 143 10.22 -6.98 6.80
C VAL A 143 10.55 -6.37 8.16
N GLU A 144 11.59 -6.88 8.85
CA GLU A 144 12.09 -6.36 10.13
C GLU A 144 12.27 -4.84 10.05
N PRO A 145 12.07 -4.08 11.14
CA PRO A 145 11.40 -2.79 11.14
C PRO A 145 11.99 -1.83 10.11
N PHE A 146 11.41 -1.85 8.93
CA PHE A 146 11.73 -0.90 7.89
C PHE A 146 10.63 0.15 7.82
N HIS A 147 11.02 1.41 8.01
CA HIS A 147 10.12 2.54 7.91
C HIS A 147 9.93 2.95 6.46
N VAL A 148 8.70 2.87 5.96
CA VAL A 148 8.34 3.44 4.66
C VAL A 148 8.43 4.94 4.76
N GLN A 149 9.30 5.53 3.96
CA GLN A 149 9.45 6.95 3.81
C GLN A 149 8.95 7.39 2.45
N LEU A 150 8.19 8.47 2.42
CA LEU A 150 7.68 9.05 1.20
C LEU A 150 8.23 10.47 1.06
N ASP A 151 8.77 10.79 -0.11
CA ASP A 151 9.24 12.14 -0.43
C ASP A 151 8.04 13.08 -0.58
N MET A 152 7.83 13.93 0.42
CA MET A 152 6.70 14.85 0.47
C MET A 152 6.75 15.89 -0.63
N LYS A 153 7.96 16.31 -1.05
CA LYS A 153 8.12 17.26 -2.15
C LYS A 153 7.65 16.67 -3.48
N LYS A 154 8.09 15.46 -3.80
CA LYS A 154 7.64 14.75 -5.01
C LYS A 154 6.13 14.46 -4.97
N LEU A 155 5.57 14.18 -3.77
CA LEU A 155 4.15 13.90 -3.60
C LEU A 155 3.29 15.12 -3.94
N VAL A 156 3.64 16.32 -3.45
CA VAL A 156 2.83 17.53 -3.68
C VAL A 156 2.96 18.11 -5.09
N GLU A 157 3.91 17.63 -5.90
CA GLU A 157 4.06 18.04 -7.30
C GLU A 157 2.95 17.48 -8.21
N LYS A 158 2.25 16.45 -7.77
CA LYS A 158 1.22 15.76 -8.56
C LYS A 158 -0.06 15.56 -7.75
N PRO A 159 -1.24 15.62 -8.39
CA PRO A 159 -2.47 15.24 -7.70
C PRO A 159 -2.42 13.76 -7.32
N PHE A 160 -2.88 13.45 -6.10
CA PHE A 160 -3.01 12.08 -5.61
C PHE A 160 -4.35 11.89 -4.91
N ALA A 161 -4.77 10.65 -4.77
CA ALA A 161 -6.00 10.30 -4.08
C ALA A 161 -5.82 9.09 -3.16
N ILE A 162 -6.51 9.09 -2.02
CA ILE A 162 -6.52 8.01 -1.04
C ILE A 162 -7.89 7.37 -1.05
N PHE A 163 -7.97 6.12 -1.49
CA PHE A 163 -9.19 5.34 -1.55
C PHE A 163 -9.18 4.21 -0.54
N GLY A 164 -10.34 3.88 -0.02
CA GLY A 164 -10.51 2.75 0.89
C GLY A 164 -11.94 2.73 1.48
N ARG A 165 -12.33 1.60 2.03
CA ARG A 165 -13.60 1.45 2.75
C ARG A 165 -13.57 2.23 4.08
N THR A 166 -14.73 2.50 4.66
CA THR A 166 -14.82 3.07 6.01
C THR A 166 -14.08 2.19 7.02
N GLY A 167 -13.32 2.80 7.92
CA GLY A 167 -12.54 2.08 8.94
C GLY A 167 -11.18 1.54 8.47
N THR A 168 -10.76 1.75 7.21
CA THR A 168 -9.46 1.27 6.69
C THR A 168 -8.27 2.20 6.99
N GLY A 169 -8.51 3.29 7.72
CA GLY A 169 -7.42 4.23 8.10
C GLY A 169 -7.15 5.35 7.11
N LYS A 170 -8.06 5.65 6.16
CA LYS A 170 -7.88 6.75 5.18
C LYS A 170 -7.57 8.09 5.84
N SER A 171 -8.37 8.49 6.84
CA SER A 171 -8.20 9.77 7.54
C SER A 171 -6.86 9.81 8.30
N ILE A 172 -6.45 8.70 8.90
CA ILE A 172 -5.15 8.58 9.58
C ILE A 172 -4.00 8.73 8.58
N LEU A 173 -4.07 8.03 7.45
CA LEU A 173 -3.04 8.14 6.41
C LEU A 173 -2.95 9.57 5.86
N ASN A 174 -4.09 10.22 5.61
CA ASN A 174 -4.12 11.60 5.15
C ASN A 174 -3.56 12.58 6.20
N LYS A 175 -3.86 12.37 7.51
CA LYS A 175 -3.21 13.14 8.58
C LYS A 175 -1.69 12.98 8.58
N LEU A 176 -1.19 11.75 8.39
CA LEU A 176 0.26 11.48 8.31
C LEU A 176 0.90 12.18 7.12
N VAL A 177 0.23 12.20 5.96
CA VAL A 177 0.70 12.94 4.79
C VAL A 177 0.73 14.45 5.08
N CYS A 178 -0.33 15.02 5.63
CA CYS A 178 -0.37 16.43 6.02
C CYS A 178 0.71 16.77 7.06
N ALA A 179 0.90 15.92 8.07
CA ALA A 179 1.97 16.07 9.05
C ALA A 179 3.37 16.01 8.41
N GLY A 180 3.55 15.12 7.42
CA GLY A 180 4.76 15.02 6.62
C GLY A 180 5.06 16.34 5.87
N ILE A 181 4.08 16.89 5.17
CA ILE A 181 4.18 18.16 4.44
C ILE A 181 4.56 19.29 5.39
N LEU A 182 3.88 19.40 6.55
CA LEU A 182 4.13 20.42 7.56
C LEU A 182 5.49 20.28 8.24
N SER A 183 5.93 19.04 8.51
CA SER A 183 7.21 18.77 9.17
C SER A 183 8.40 19.08 8.27
N LYS A 184 8.24 18.90 6.95
CA LYS A 184 9.27 19.11 5.95
C LYS A 184 9.23 20.48 5.28
N ASP A 185 8.26 21.32 5.60
CA ASP A 185 8.07 22.66 5.03
C ASP A 185 8.05 22.68 3.49
N VAL A 186 7.46 21.66 2.87
CA VAL A 186 7.44 21.50 1.41
C VAL A 186 6.23 22.15 0.73
N GLY A 187 5.26 22.63 1.51
CA GLY A 187 4.06 23.27 0.97
C GLY A 187 3.07 23.70 2.04
N SER A 188 1.99 24.34 1.61
CA SER A 188 0.83 24.69 2.44
C SER A 188 -0.31 23.74 2.14
N VAL A 189 -1.11 23.43 3.18
CA VAL A 189 -2.24 22.50 3.08
C VAL A 189 -3.52 23.24 3.48
N LEU A 190 -4.53 23.21 2.60
CA LEU A 190 -5.89 23.63 2.91
C LEU A 190 -6.79 22.41 3.00
N ILE A 191 -7.49 22.23 4.12
CA ILE A 191 -8.34 21.07 4.38
C ILE A 191 -9.79 21.55 4.58
N PHE A 192 -10.72 20.98 3.79
CA PHE A 192 -12.16 21.07 4.06
C PHE A 192 -12.56 19.90 4.94
N ASP A 193 -12.65 20.13 6.25
CA ASP A 193 -12.80 19.11 7.28
C ASP A 193 -14.26 19.05 7.77
N MET A 194 -15.10 18.29 7.04
CA MET A 194 -16.52 18.17 7.34
C MET A 194 -16.83 17.43 8.65
N HIS A 195 -15.88 16.63 9.13
CA HIS A 195 -16.09 15.75 10.30
C HIS A 195 -15.22 16.11 11.51
N SER A 196 -14.46 17.21 11.42
CA SER A 196 -13.53 17.66 12.46
C SER A 196 -12.50 16.59 12.86
N GLU A 197 -11.95 15.89 11.84
CA GLU A 197 -11.01 14.78 12.06
C GLU A 197 -9.55 15.23 12.02
N TYR A 198 -9.23 16.38 11.40
CA TYR A 198 -7.84 16.76 11.09
C TYR A 198 -7.26 17.80 12.05
N GLY A 199 -8.02 18.82 12.38
CA GLY A 199 -7.49 20.00 13.08
C GLY A 199 -7.32 19.79 14.58
N VAL A 200 -8.32 19.25 15.24
CA VAL A 200 -8.41 19.00 16.68
C VAL A 200 -8.41 17.50 16.98
N PHE A 201 -8.57 17.14 18.26
CA PHE A 201 -8.74 15.74 18.65
C PHE A 201 -9.95 15.12 17.94
N SER A 202 -9.71 14.03 17.22
CA SER A 202 -10.76 13.26 16.55
C SER A 202 -11.34 12.21 17.48
N ALA A 203 -12.60 12.35 17.85
CA ALA A 203 -13.32 11.35 18.66
C ALA A 203 -13.54 10.04 17.91
N THR A 204 -13.62 10.08 16.57
CA THR A 204 -13.80 8.92 15.69
C THR A 204 -12.57 8.02 15.68
N ASP A 205 -11.40 8.60 15.44
CA ASP A 205 -10.14 7.88 15.32
C ASP A 205 -9.40 7.79 16.66
N LYS A 206 -9.82 8.53 17.67
CA LYS A 206 -9.14 8.70 18.97
C LYS A 206 -7.69 9.16 18.81
N THR A 207 -7.47 10.07 17.87
CA THR A 207 -6.14 10.62 17.57
C THR A 207 -6.12 12.12 17.74
N GLU A 208 -4.97 12.66 18.15
CA GLU A 208 -4.73 14.10 18.20
C GLU A 208 -4.79 14.73 16.81
N GLY A 209 -5.22 16.00 16.75
CA GLY A 209 -5.26 16.78 15.52
C GLY A 209 -3.90 17.39 15.18
N LEU A 210 -3.78 17.86 13.95
CA LEU A 210 -2.55 18.49 13.45
C LEU A 210 -2.15 19.72 14.26
N LYS A 211 -3.10 20.47 14.82
CA LYS A 211 -2.80 21.65 15.65
C LYS A 211 -2.06 21.31 16.94
N PHE A 212 -2.29 20.11 17.49
CA PHE A 212 -1.57 19.64 18.67
C PHE A 212 -0.06 19.49 18.39
N PHE A 213 0.28 18.87 17.25
CA PHE A 213 1.66 18.62 16.85
C PHE A 213 2.35 19.84 16.24
N PHE A 214 1.58 20.72 15.60
CA PHE A 214 2.08 21.92 14.89
C PHE A 214 1.33 23.18 15.28
N PRO A 215 1.37 23.61 16.57
CA PRO A 215 0.53 24.70 17.07
C PRO A 215 0.83 26.04 16.39
N GLY A 216 2.06 26.24 15.91
CA GLY A 216 2.48 27.46 15.21
C GLY A 216 2.25 27.45 13.68
N LYS A 217 1.86 26.30 13.10
CA LYS A 217 1.70 26.12 11.65
C LYS A 217 0.26 25.83 11.23
N VAL A 218 -0.63 25.46 12.17
CA VAL A 218 -2.00 25.04 11.88
C VAL A 218 -2.99 26.05 12.45
N GLU A 219 -3.83 26.60 11.58
CA GLU A 219 -4.97 27.41 11.96
C GLU A 219 -6.26 26.70 11.58
N ILE A 220 -7.24 26.76 12.47
CA ILE A 220 -8.55 26.16 12.29
C ILE A 220 -9.58 27.26 12.19
N PHE A 221 -10.43 27.19 11.19
CA PHE A 221 -11.54 28.11 10.98
C PHE A 221 -12.87 27.35 11.06
N SER A 222 -13.88 27.96 11.63
CA SER A 222 -15.22 27.37 11.75
C SER A 222 -16.31 28.37 11.38
N LEU A 223 -17.34 27.90 10.72
CA LEU A 223 -18.57 28.65 10.49
C LEU A 223 -19.44 28.74 11.76
N ASP A 224 -19.22 27.84 12.75
CA ASP A 224 -19.88 27.92 14.05
C ASP A 224 -19.17 28.93 14.95
N PRO A 225 -19.80 30.08 15.27
CA PRO A 225 -19.20 31.10 16.11
C PRO A 225 -19.04 30.65 17.60
N LYS A 226 -19.66 29.53 17.98
CA LYS A 226 -19.56 28.97 19.36
C LYS A 226 -18.35 28.03 19.49
N ASN A 227 -17.71 27.65 18.38
CA ASN A 227 -16.54 26.80 18.40
C ASN A 227 -15.33 27.57 18.98
N ARG A 228 -14.94 27.24 20.22
CA ARG A 228 -13.84 27.90 20.93
C ARG A 228 -12.45 27.42 20.51
N GLU A 229 -12.37 26.31 19.79
CA GLU A 229 -11.11 25.72 19.33
C GLU A 229 -10.68 26.24 17.96
N ALA A 230 -11.57 26.99 17.28
CA ALA A 230 -11.38 27.54 15.96
C ALA A 230 -11.55 29.05 15.93
N LYS A 231 -10.92 29.69 14.97
CA LYS A 231 -11.20 31.10 14.62
C LYS A 231 -12.53 31.16 13.85
N PRO A 232 -13.37 32.18 14.07
CA PRO A 232 -14.58 32.32 13.27
C PRO A 232 -14.22 32.57 11.80
N PHE A 233 -14.86 31.80 10.91
CA PHE A 233 -14.80 32.07 9.48
C PHE A 233 -15.99 32.96 9.12
N VAL A 234 -15.69 34.22 8.82
CA VAL A 234 -16.71 35.24 8.50
C VAL A 234 -16.57 35.56 7.02
N LEU A 235 -17.67 35.36 6.28
CA LEU A 235 -17.78 35.83 4.90
C LEU A 235 -18.31 37.27 4.89
N ASP A 236 -17.58 38.17 4.29
CA ASP A 236 -18.08 39.53 4.03
C ASP A 236 -19.17 39.45 2.95
N THR A 237 -20.37 39.92 3.28
CA THR A 237 -21.50 39.91 2.35
C THR A 237 -21.22 40.72 1.07
N GLY A 238 -20.31 41.69 1.11
CA GLY A 238 -19.86 42.43 -0.07
C GLY A 238 -19.03 41.62 -1.06
N MET A 239 -18.53 40.45 -0.64
CA MET A 239 -17.76 39.52 -1.49
C MET A 239 -18.63 38.44 -2.14
N ILE A 240 -19.89 38.31 -1.72
CA ILE A 240 -20.82 37.28 -2.24
C ILE A 240 -21.42 37.78 -3.54
N THR A 241 -21.22 37.06 -4.64
CA THR A 241 -21.80 37.34 -5.92
C THR A 241 -23.20 36.72 -6.09
N PRO A 242 -24.03 37.18 -7.02
CA PRO A 242 -25.28 36.50 -7.35
C PRO A 242 -25.10 35.05 -7.77
N GLU A 243 -24.01 34.74 -8.45
CA GLU A 243 -23.62 33.39 -8.89
C GLU A 243 -23.36 32.48 -7.70
N ASP A 244 -22.67 32.97 -6.67
CA ASP A 244 -22.43 32.20 -5.42
C ASP A 244 -23.75 31.85 -4.72
N LEU A 245 -24.70 32.76 -4.72
CA LEU A 245 -26.04 32.53 -4.15
C LEU A 245 -26.81 31.47 -4.95
N ILE A 246 -26.71 31.47 -6.28
CA ILE A 246 -27.37 30.48 -7.14
C ILE A 246 -26.82 29.07 -6.80
N VAL A 247 -25.50 28.94 -6.72
CA VAL A 247 -24.86 27.65 -6.35
C VAL A 247 -25.30 27.19 -4.97
N ALA A 248 -25.27 28.06 -3.96
CA ALA A 248 -25.68 27.73 -2.60
C ALA A 248 -27.16 27.36 -2.48
N LEU A 249 -28.03 27.94 -3.31
CA LEU A 249 -29.49 27.67 -3.31
C LEU A 249 -29.85 26.39 -4.09
N GLN A 250 -29.03 25.97 -5.05
CA GLN A 250 -29.29 24.74 -5.82
C GLN A 250 -29.27 23.50 -4.91
N ASP A 251 -28.39 23.46 -3.90
CA ASP A 251 -28.32 22.35 -2.95
C ASP A 251 -29.42 22.37 -1.89
N LEU A 252 -30.12 23.49 -1.71
CA LEU A 252 -31.24 23.62 -0.78
C LEU A 252 -32.60 23.22 -1.39
N THR A 253 -32.65 23.06 -2.70
CA THR A 253 -33.86 22.72 -3.46
C THR A 253 -33.89 21.30 -4.02
N ALA A 254 -32.85 20.50 -3.78
CA ALA A 254 -32.71 19.09 -4.16
C ALA A 254 -33.04 18.18 -2.97
#